data_2a72ed081498c1307d5446d936b53e20
#
_entry.id   2a72ed081498c1307d5446d936b53e20
#
_cell.length_a   1.000
_cell.length_b   1.000
_cell.length_c   1.000
_cell.angle_alpha   90.00
_cell.angle_beta   90.00
_cell.angle_gamma   90.00
#
_symmetry.space_group_name_H-M   'P 1'
#
loop_
_entity.id
_entity.type
_entity.pdbx_description
1 polymer ?
#
loop_
_entity_poly.entity_id
_entity_poly.type
_entity_poly.pdbx_seq_one_letter_code
_entity_poly.pdbx_strand_id
1 'polypeptide(L)'
;MSICVLAERYGVKGQTLRKQYKEKISDYRNWDQLEHAHDYLLYPENIGENLSLDETCLSNGDVYTILTNKAAKGRKGALVAMVRGVATDAVSGILRRLPHRKRLSVKTVTTDLSSAMMLTVRKVFPAAKLINDRFHVQQLMSEAVDRLRIRYRWKVLDAENQAIREHRQKKKEAKSKAERERIGKWEPERMENGETLPQIVSRSKHIILKHWSKWNEQQKTRAAILFDKFPKLLEGYSLSMKLTDIFNKKSGPDEARLNLARWYNEVEKFDYMEFNKVLDTFSNHSTTIINYFEERL
;
A
#
# COMPACT_ATOMS: atom_id res chain seq x y z
N MET A 1 28.33 5.67 -2.85
CA MET A 1 28.62 5.96 -4.30
C MET A 1 28.30 4.68 -5.07
N SER A 2 27.60 4.77 -6.22
CA SER A 2 27.26 3.59 -7.02
C SER A 2 28.49 3.04 -7.77
N ILE A 3 28.49 1.73 -8.05
CA ILE A 3 29.58 1.10 -8.82
C ILE A 3 29.76 1.73 -10.21
N CYS A 4 28.66 2.21 -10.82
CA CYS A 4 28.72 2.90 -12.12
C CYS A 4 29.53 4.20 -12.04
N VAL A 5 29.28 5.03 -11.02
CA VAL A 5 30.00 6.29 -10.80
C VAL A 5 31.48 6.05 -10.47
N LEU A 6 31.77 5.00 -9.68
CA LEU A 6 33.15 4.61 -9.41
C LEU A 6 33.86 4.13 -10.69
N ALA A 7 33.20 3.30 -11.47
CA ALA A 7 33.73 2.77 -12.72
C ALA A 7 34.07 3.88 -13.70
N GLU A 8 33.19 4.85 -13.85
CA GLU A 8 33.40 6.05 -14.69
C GLU A 8 34.61 6.85 -14.20
N ARG A 9 34.68 7.11 -12.89
CA ARG A 9 35.82 7.84 -12.28
C ARG A 9 37.17 7.20 -12.49
N TYR A 10 37.22 5.86 -12.52
CA TYR A 10 38.46 5.10 -12.71
C TYR A 10 38.67 4.59 -14.15
N GLY A 11 37.82 5.00 -15.10
CA GLY A 11 37.95 4.63 -16.51
C GLY A 11 37.82 3.13 -16.79
N VAL A 12 37.10 2.39 -15.93
CA VAL A 12 36.90 0.94 -16.06
C VAL A 12 35.44 0.60 -16.36
N LYS A 13 35.20 -0.55 -17.01
CA LYS A 13 33.82 -1.03 -17.23
C LYS A 13 33.17 -1.40 -15.89
N GLY A 14 31.92 -0.93 -15.67
CA GLY A 14 31.19 -1.17 -14.41
C GLY A 14 31.04 -2.66 -14.08
N GLN A 15 30.86 -3.53 -15.06
CA GLN A 15 30.82 -4.99 -14.85
C GLN A 15 32.16 -5.53 -14.39
N THR A 16 33.26 -5.04 -14.93
CA THR A 16 34.63 -5.45 -14.53
C THR A 16 34.91 -5.03 -13.10
N LEU A 17 34.57 -3.79 -12.72
CA LEU A 17 34.75 -3.31 -11.35
C LEU A 17 33.87 -4.10 -10.37
N ARG A 18 32.63 -4.42 -10.73
CA ARG A 18 31.72 -5.26 -9.91
C ARG A 18 32.28 -6.66 -9.70
N LYS A 19 32.81 -7.27 -10.76
CA LYS A 19 33.43 -8.60 -10.68
C LYS A 19 34.68 -8.59 -9.77
N GLN A 20 35.56 -7.62 -9.98
CA GLN A 20 36.77 -7.47 -9.14
C GLN A 20 36.43 -7.18 -7.67
N TYR A 21 35.43 -6.31 -7.40
CA TYR A 21 34.99 -6.07 -6.06
C TYR A 21 34.46 -7.35 -5.40
N LYS A 22 33.56 -8.09 -6.09
CA LYS A 22 33.00 -9.33 -5.59
C LYS A 22 34.04 -10.40 -5.32
N GLU A 23 35.01 -10.58 -6.24
CA GLU A 23 35.95 -11.69 -6.19
C GLU A 23 37.19 -11.41 -5.33
N LYS A 24 37.58 -10.14 -5.20
CA LYS A 24 38.89 -9.80 -4.57
C LYS A 24 38.79 -8.91 -3.34
N ILE A 25 37.72 -8.08 -3.23
CA ILE A 25 37.65 -7.06 -2.18
C ILE A 25 36.59 -7.41 -1.13
N SER A 26 35.43 -7.95 -1.53
CA SER A 26 34.29 -8.18 -0.65
C SER A 26 34.36 -9.48 0.16
N ASP A 27 35.41 -10.28 -0.04
CA ASP A 27 35.57 -11.62 0.55
C ASP A 27 34.34 -12.55 0.34
N TYR A 28 33.61 -12.34 -0.74
CA TYR A 28 32.35 -13.03 -1.03
C TYR A 28 32.52 -14.57 -1.10
N ARG A 29 33.72 -15.07 -1.47
CA ARG A 29 33.97 -16.50 -1.57
C ARG A 29 34.05 -17.20 -0.24
N ASN A 30 34.43 -16.46 0.81
CA ASN A 30 34.56 -16.95 2.19
C ASN A 30 33.36 -16.58 3.05
N TRP A 31 32.31 -16.04 2.44
CA TRP A 31 31.10 -15.68 3.18
C TRP A 31 30.40 -16.94 3.70
N ASP A 32 30.22 -17.01 5.01
CA ASP A 32 29.69 -18.15 5.75
C ASP A 32 28.26 -18.57 5.33
N GLN A 33 27.47 -17.66 4.75
CA GLN A 33 26.12 -17.93 4.29
C GLN A 33 26.05 -18.21 2.77
N LEU A 34 27.18 -18.28 2.06
CA LEU A 34 27.20 -18.39 0.60
C LEU A 34 26.42 -19.59 0.06
N GLU A 35 26.51 -20.75 0.72
CA GLU A 35 25.88 -22.00 0.28
C GLU A 35 24.35 -21.90 0.22
N HIS A 36 23.75 -21.18 1.16
CA HIS A 36 22.28 -21.05 1.26
C HIS A 36 21.78 -19.63 0.98
N ALA A 37 22.62 -18.72 0.53
CA ALA A 37 22.25 -17.31 0.26
C ALA A 37 21.14 -17.16 -0.79
N HIS A 38 20.93 -18.17 -1.63
CA HIS A 38 19.87 -18.22 -2.62
C HIS A 38 18.47 -18.43 -1.99
N ASP A 39 18.43 -19.16 -0.87
CA ASP A 39 17.21 -19.56 -0.20
C ASP A 39 16.91 -18.72 1.02
N TYR A 40 17.94 -18.41 1.80
CA TYR A 40 17.78 -17.58 3.00
C TYR A 40 19.09 -16.95 3.47
N LEU A 41 18.94 -15.86 4.25
CA LEU A 41 19.98 -15.20 5.03
C LEU A 41 19.51 -15.05 6.48
N LEU A 42 20.43 -15.26 7.44
CA LEU A 42 20.15 -15.11 8.87
C LEU A 42 21.26 -14.28 9.54
N TYR A 43 20.85 -13.27 10.31
CA TYR A 43 21.72 -12.41 11.11
C TYR A 43 21.21 -12.36 12.56
N PRO A 44 21.49 -13.42 13.35
CA PRO A 44 20.98 -13.53 14.72
C PRO A 44 21.42 -12.39 15.63
N GLU A 45 22.57 -11.78 15.35
CA GLU A 45 23.12 -10.63 16.09
C GLU A 45 22.24 -9.38 15.99
N ASN A 46 21.45 -9.26 14.91
CA ASN A 46 20.61 -8.10 14.65
C ASN A 46 19.22 -8.20 15.32
N ILE A 47 18.89 -9.30 15.99
CA ILE A 47 17.59 -9.44 16.67
C ILE A 47 17.51 -8.41 17.79
N GLY A 48 16.42 -7.60 17.74
CA GLY A 48 16.04 -6.67 18.80
C GLY A 48 14.70 -7.06 19.43
N GLU A 49 14.23 -6.25 20.37
CA GLU A 49 12.96 -6.47 21.06
C GLU A 49 11.73 -6.24 20.15
N ASN A 50 11.88 -5.39 19.14
CA ASN A 50 10.78 -4.98 18.24
C ASN A 50 11.17 -5.28 16.80
N LEU A 51 10.45 -6.21 16.18
CA LEU A 51 10.70 -6.65 14.82
C LEU A 51 9.58 -6.26 13.87
N SER A 52 9.85 -6.30 12.57
CA SER A 52 8.85 -6.25 11.51
C SER A 52 9.07 -7.40 10.55
N LEU A 53 8.00 -8.09 10.20
CA LEU A 53 7.97 -9.16 9.19
C LEU A 53 7.13 -8.68 8.01
N ASP A 54 7.70 -8.69 6.81
CA ASP A 54 7.09 -8.16 5.60
C ASP A 54 7.53 -8.94 4.37
N GLU A 55 6.83 -8.78 3.25
CA GLU A 55 7.17 -9.38 1.96
C GLU A 55 7.77 -8.35 1.01
N THR A 56 8.70 -8.80 0.20
CA THR A 56 9.22 -8.00 -0.90
C THR A 56 9.40 -8.82 -2.16
N CYS A 57 9.07 -8.23 -3.30
CA CYS A 57 9.33 -8.82 -4.60
C CYS A 57 10.57 -8.14 -5.21
N LEU A 58 11.57 -8.93 -5.57
CA LEU A 58 12.75 -8.43 -6.26
C LEU A 58 12.49 -8.28 -7.77
N SER A 59 13.37 -7.56 -8.45
CA SER A 59 13.26 -7.24 -9.88
C SER A 59 13.21 -8.46 -10.80
N ASN A 60 13.66 -9.63 -10.34
CA ASN A 60 13.59 -10.91 -11.07
C ASN A 60 12.25 -11.67 -10.86
N GLY A 61 11.33 -11.10 -10.07
CA GLY A 61 10.05 -11.71 -9.74
C GLY A 61 10.07 -12.66 -8.54
N ASP A 62 11.22 -12.92 -7.92
CA ASP A 62 11.30 -13.71 -6.70
C ASP A 62 10.71 -12.93 -5.51
N VAL A 63 9.88 -13.59 -4.72
CA VAL A 63 9.30 -13.04 -3.50
C VAL A 63 10.08 -13.55 -2.29
N TYR A 64 10.37 -12.65 -1.37
CA TYR A 64 11.08 -12.92 -0.12
C TYR A 64 10.30 -12.41 1.08
N THR A 65 10.28 -13.20 2.14
CA THR A 65 9.86 -12.75 3.47
C THR A 65 11.07 -12.17 4.19
N ILE A 66 10.94 -10.94 4.68
CA ILE A 66 12.02 -10.19 5.32
C ILE A 66 11.66 -9.93 6.78
N LEU A 67 12.56 -10.28 7.70
CA LEU A 67 12.48 -9.95 9.12
C LEU A 67 13.48 -8.85 9.44
N THR A 68 13.01 -7.73 9.99
CA THR A 68 13.85 -6.58 10.30
C THR A 68 13.71 -6.15 11.75
N ASN A 69 14.80 -5.56 12.28
CA ASN A 69 14.84 -4.91 13.58
C ASN A 69 14.43 -3.43 13.43
N LYS A 70 13.28 -3.06 14.00
CA LYS A 70 12.75 -1.70 13.94
C LYS A 70 13.65 -0.65 14.58
N ALA A 71 14.38 -1.01 15.64
CA ALA A 71 15.27 -0.08 16.32
C ALA A 71 16.43 0.40 15.44
N ALA A 72 16.85 -0.41 14.46
CA ALA A 72 17.92 -0.04 13.52
C ALA A 72 17.46 0.95 12.43
N LYS A 73 16.16 1.21 12.26
CA LYS A 73 15.57 2.21 11.33
C LYS A 73 16.14 2.12 9.90
N GLY A 74 16.27 0.91 9.36
CA GLY A 74 16.79 0.64 8.02
C GLY A 74 18.31 0.81 7.84
N ARG A 75 19.05 1.02 8.92
CA ARG A 75 20.51 1.14 8.90
C ARG A 75 21.18 -0.23 9.02
N LYS A 76 22.51 -0.25 9.08
CA LYS A 76 23.30 -1.46 9.38
C LYS A 76 22.76 -2.13 10.64
N GLY A 77 22.55 -3.45 10.59
CA GLY A 77 21.93 -4.22 11.68
C GLY A 77 20.38 -4.27 11.61
N ALA A 78 19.75 -3.70 10.57
CA ALA A 78 18.29 -3.79 10.41
C ALA A 78 17.84 -5.18 9.94
N LEU A 79 18.55 -5.81 9.01
CA LEU A 79 18.17 -7.12 8.47
C LEU A 79 18.48 -8.22 9.50
N VAL A 80 17.46 -8.93 9.94
CA VAL A 80 17.57 -10.11 10.85
C VAL A 80 17.51 -11.40 10.03
N ALA A 81 16.59 -11.47 9.08
CA ALA A 81 16.46 -12.62 8.19
C ALA A 81 15.85 -12.21 6.86
N MET A 82 16.20 -12.94 5.81
CA MET A 82 15.58 -12.89 4.50
C MET A 82 15.36 -14.32 4.03
N VAL A 83 14.14 -14.71 3.71
CA VAL A 83 13.79 -16.09 3.35
C VAL A 83 13.05 -16.06 2.02
N ARG A 84 13.45 -16.86 1.04
CA ARG A 84 12.79 -16.97 -0.25
C ARG A 84 11.44 -17.63 -0.09
N GLY A 85 10.40 -16.99 -0.64
CA GLY A 85 9.02 -17.43 -0.56
C GLY A 85 8.26 -16.88 0.63
N VAL A 86 6.99 -17.27 0.73
CA VAL A 86 5.99 -16.75 1.69
C VAL A 86 5.26 -17.87 2.44
N ALA A 87 5.53 -19.14 2.10
CA ALA A 87 4.86 -20.26 2.72
C ALA A 87 5.20 -20.38 4.20
N THR A 88 4.19 -20.33 5.06
CA THR A 88 4.34 -20.30 6.53
C THR A 88 5.30 -21.37 7.06
N ASP A 89 5.23 -22.61 6.58
CA ASP A 89 6.05 -23.68 7.12
C ASP A 89 7.51 -23.56 6.69
N ALA A 90 7.77 -23.17 5.44
CA ALA A 90 9.10 -22.92 4.94
C ALA A 90 9.76 -21.75 5.69
N VAL A 91 9.07 -20.59 5.77
CA VAL A 91 9.57 -19.41 6.47
C VAL A 91 9.79 -19.70 7.97
N SER A 92 8.80 -20.32 8.62
CA SER A 92 8.91 -20.67 10.05
C SER A 92 10.06 -21.65 10.31
N GLY A 93 10.29 -22.63 9.41
CA GLY A 93 11.38 -23.60 9.51
C GLY A 93 12.74 -22.92 9.50
N ILE A 94 12.95 -21.94 8.62
CA ILE A 94 14.19 -21.17 8.56
C ILE A 94 14.32 -20.24 9.77
N LEU A 95 13.28 -19.46 10.11
CA LEU A 95 13.33 -18.52 11.22
C LEU A 95 13.52 -19.21 12.59
N ARG A 96 13.12 -20.48 12.74
CA ARG A 96 13.39 -21.26 13.96
C ARG A 96 14.85 -21.60 14.16
N ARG A 97 15.72 -21.48 13.14
CA ARG A 97 17.18 -21.61 13.27
C ARG A 97 17.80 -20.44 14.03
N LEU A 98 17.11 -19.31 14.16
CA LEU A 98 17.51 -18.22 15.06
C LEU A 98 17.54 -18.73 16.51
N PRO A 99 18.52 -18.31 17.34
CA PRO A 99 18.68 -18.80 18.71
C PRO A 99 17.41 -18.66 19.54
N HIS A 100 16.99 -19.72 20.19
CA HIS A 100 15.73 -19.79 20.94
C HIS A 100 15.61 -18.67 21.99
N ARG A 101 16.67 -18.41 22.77
CA ARG A 101 16.68 -17.33 23.77
C ARG A 101 16.42 -15.96 23.14
N LYS A 102 16.99 -15.67 21.98
CA LYS A 102 16.78 -14.42 21.25
C LYS A 102 15.35 -14.31 20.71
N ARG A 103 14.76 -15.43 20.25
CA ARG A 103 13.36 -15.42 19.80
C ARG A 103 12.38 -15.15 20.95
N LEU A 104 12.68 -15.66 22.15
CA LEU A 104 11.85 -15.41 23.34
C LEU A 104 12.02 -13.99 23.91
N SER A 105 13.11 -13.28 23.62
CA SER A 105 13.29 -11.89 24.04
C SER A 105 12.58 -10.86 23.16
N VAL A 106 11.99 -11.29 22.04
CA VAL A 106 11.22 -10.42 21.17
C VAL A 106 9.90 -10.04 21.84
N LYS A 107 9.68 -8.75 22.03
CA LYS A 107 8.48 -8.21 22.69
C LYS A 107 7.33 -7.99 21.69
N THR A 108 7.66 -7.46 20.48
CA THR A 108 6.64 -7.18 19.46
C THR A 108 7.11 -7.60 18.08
N VAL A 109 6.16 -8.06 17.27
CA VAL A 109 6.38 -8.24 15.82
C VAL A 109 5.24 -7.55 15.06
N THR A 110 5.62 -6.61 14.21
CA THR A 110 4.69 -5.93 13.30
C THR A 110 4.61 -6.70 11.98
N THR A 111 3.39 -6.95 11.49
CA THR A 111 3.14 -7.59 10.18
C THR A 111 2.05 -6.83 9.42
N ASP A 112 1.90 -7.17 8.14
CA ASP A 112 0.69 -6.87 7.40
C ASP A 112 -0.54 -7.66 7.96
N LEU A 113 -1.66 -7.62 7.24
CA LEU A 113 -2.89 -8.32 7.61
C LEU A 113 -2.94 -9.78 7.09
N SER A 114 -1.82 -10.33 6.63
CA SER A 114 -1.74 -11.70 6.11
C SER A 114 -1.82 -12.74 7.24
N SER A 115 -2.79 -13.64 7.14
CA SER A 115 -2.93 -14.75 8.08
C SER A 115 -1.69 -15.65 8.11
N ALA A 116 -1.01 -15.83 6.97
CA ALA A 116 0.21 -16.61 6.86
C ALA A 116 1.36 -15.99 7.67
N MET A 117 1.54 -14.66 7.56
CA MET A 117 2.53 -13.92 8.34
C MET A 117 2.24 -13.98 9.83
N MET A 118 1.00 -13.74 10.23
CA MET A 118 0.59 -13.82 11.64
C MET A 118 0.81 -15.22 12.21
N LEU A 119 0.51 -16.27 11.45
CA LEU A 119 0.78 -17.66 11.87
C LEU A 119 2.28 -17.93 12.00
N THR A 120 3.09 -17.40 11.07
CA THR A 120 4.55 -17.47 11.14
C THR A 120 5.08 -16.84 12.43
N VAL A 121 4.59 -15.63 12.77
CA VAL A 121 4.99 -14.95 14.01
C VAL A 121 4.64 -15.78 15.25
N ARG A 122 3.41 -16.30 15.34
CA ARG A 122 2.97 -17.14 16.46
C ARG A 122 3.83 -18.41 16.62
N LYS A 123 4.23 -19.03 15.49
CA LYS A 123 5.08 -20.23 15.50
C LYS A 123 6.52 -19.94 15.89
N VAL A 124 7.06 -18.76 15.56
CA VAL A 124 8.49 -18.45 15.73
C VAL A 124 8.75 -17.62 16.97
N PHE A 125 7.88 -16.68 17.32
CA PHE A 125 8.01 -15.71 18.41
C PHE A 125 6.83 -15.81 19.39
N PRO A 126 6.68 -16.92 20.12
CA PRO A 126 5.48 -17.20 20.92
C PRO A 126 5.25 -16.21 22.07
N ALA A 127 6.31 -15.52 22.53
CA ALA A 127 6.21 -14.50 23.58
C ALA A 127 5.91 -13.09 23.04
N ALA A 128 5.99 -12.89 21.72
CA ALA A 128 5.84 -11.57 21.14
C ALA A 128 4.38 -11.18 20.94
N LYS A 129 4.07 -9.93 21.26
CA LYS A 129 2.79 -9.31 20.91
C LYS A 129 2.76 -9.03 19.40
N LEU A 130 1.74 -9.52 18.71
CA LEU A 130 1.52 -9.28 17.30
C LEU A 130 0.85 -7.92 17.09
N ILE A 131 1.36 -7.13 16.16
CA ILE A 131 0.85 -5.81 15.80
C ILE A 131 0.60 -5.77 14.30
N ASN A 132 -0.58 -5.28 13.86
CA ASN A 132 -0.77 -5.00 12.46
C ASN A 132 -0.20 -3.63 12.08
N ASP A 133 0.49 -3.57 10.93
CA ASP A 133 1.02 -2.32 10.41
C ASP A 133 -0.13 -1.40 10.00
N ARG A 134 -0.13 -0.19 10.59
CA ARG A 134 -1.12 0.84 10.30
C ARG A 134 -1.20 1.19 8.81
N PHE A 135 -0.08 1.10 8.09
CA PHE A 135 -0.04 1.40 6.65
C PHE A 135 -0.98 0.47 5.88
N HIS A 136 -0.88 -0.84 6.13
CA HIS A 136 -1.73 -1.84 5.47
C HIS A 136 -3.20 -1.71 5.88
N VAL A 137 -3.47 -1.36 7.14
CA VAL A 137 -4.84 -1.09 7.61
C VAL A 137 -5.45 0.12 6.89
N GLN A 138 -4.70 1.23 6.77
CA GLN A 138 -5.15 2.42 6.05
C GLN A 138 -5.26 2.19 4.54
N GLN A 139 -4.40 1.36 3.97
CA GLN A 139 -4.41 1.00 2.56
C GLN A 139 -5.71 0.32 2.16
N LEU A 140 -6.25 -0.60 2.98
CA LEU A 140 -7.55 -1.24 2.72
C LEU A 140 -8.66 -0.21 2.48
N MET A 141 -8.71 0.81 3.34
CA MET A 141 -9.72 1.86 3.23
C MET A 141 -9.50 2.73 2.00
N SER A 142 -8.25 3.07 1.70
CA SER A 142 -7.89 3.80 0.49
C SER A 142 -8.27 3.05 -0.78
N GLU A 143 -8.06 1.73 -0.81
CA GLU A 143 -8.47 0.86 -1.91
C GLU A 143 -9.99 0.79 -2.07
N ALA A 144 -10.75 0.75 -0.97
CA ALA A 144 -12.21 0.79 -1.01
C ALA A 144 -12.72 2.09 -1.65
N VAL A 145 -12.14 3.24 -1.27
CA VAL A 145 -12.45 4.54 -1.89
C VAL A 145 -12.09 4.56 -3.38
N ASP A 146 -10.91 4.00 -3.76
CA ASP A 146 -10.51 3.95 -5.18
C ASP A 146 -11.42 3.05 -6.01
N ARG A 147 -11.88 1.91 -5.47
CA ARG A 147 -12.88 1.05 -6.12
C ARG A 147 -14.20 1.79 -6.35
N LEU A 148 -14.65 2.55 -5.36
CA LEU A 148 -15.85 3.40 -5.51
C LEU A 148 -15.67 4.45 -6.60
N ARG A 149 -14.50 5.13 -6.64
CA ARG A 149 -14.14 6.06 -7.73
C ARG A 149 -14.14 5.36 -9.10
N ILE A 150 -13.57 4.16 -9.20
CA ILE A 150 -13.54 3.39 -10.44
C ILE A 150 -14.96 3.07 -10.90
N ARG A 151 -15.88 2.72 -10.00
CA ARG A 151 -17.30 2.50 -10.31
C ARG A 151 -17.93 3.75 -10.93
N TYR A 152 -17.68 4.94 -10.37
CA TYR A 152 -18.15 6.20 -10.93
C TYR A 152 -17.48 6.51 -12.28
N ARG A 153 -16.19 6.19 -12.42
CA ARG A 153 -15.49 6.35 -13.70
C ARG A 153 -16.17 5.57 -14.83
N TRP A 154 -16.54 4.32 -14.59
CA TRP A 154 -17.27 3.52 -15.59
C TRP A 154 -18.62 4.11 -15.92
N LYS A 155 -19.42 4.52 -14.93
CA LYS A 155 -20.70 5.16 -15.15
C LYS A 155 -20.59 6.42 -16.02
N VAL A 156 -19.59 7.25 -15.78
CA VAL A 156 -19.37 8.49 -16.54
C VAL A 156 -18.92 8.19 -17.97
N LEU A 157 -18.03 7.20 -18.14
CA LEU A 157 -17.58 6.79 -19.48
C LEU A 157 -18.72 6.18 -20.31
N ASP A 158 -19.59 5.39 -19.68
CA ASP A 158 -20.74 4.80 -20.35
C ASP A 158 -21.75 5.88 -20.79
N ALA A 159 -22.01 6.87 -19.94
CA ALA A 159 -22.85 8.01 -20.26
C ALA A 159 -22.26 8.85 -21.42
N GLU A 160 -20.95 9.12 -21.41
CA GLU A 160 -20.28 9.83 -22.51
C GLU A 160 -20.34 9.03 -23.82
N ASN A 161 -20.07 7.73 -23.78
CA ASN A 161 -20.17 6.86 -24.93
C ASN A 161 -21.59 6.81 -25.51
N GLN A 162 -22.59 6.80 -24.65
CA GLN A 162 -24.00 6.88 -25.07
C GLN A 162 -24.29 8.20 -25.75
N ALA A 163 -23.87 9.33 -25.17
CA ALA A 163 -24.07 10.66 -25.77
C ALA A 163 -23.39 10.77 -27.16
N ILE A 164 -22.19 10.18 -27.31
CA ILE A 164 -21.49 10.11 -28.59
C ILE A 164 -22.31 9.30 -29.62
N ARG A 165 -22.87 8.15 -29.22
CA ARG A 165 -23.69 7.30 -30.09
C ARG A 165 -24.95 8.03 -30.53
N GLU A 166 -25.67 8.68 -29.63
CA GLU A 166 -26.86 9.46 -29.89
C GLU A 166 -26.56 10.63 -30.84
N HIS A 167 -25.47 11.37 -30.61
CA HIS A 167 -25.04 12.43 -31.51
C HIS A 167 -24.72 11.92 -32.93
N ARG A 168 -24.01 10.77 -33.02
CA ARG A 168 -23.72 10.14 -34.32
C ARG A 168 -25.00 9.69 -35.05
N GLN A 169 -25.97 9.18 -34.30
CA GLN A 169 -27.27 8.74 -34.85
C GLN A 169 -28.06 9.94 -35.38
N LYS A 170 -28.19 11.02 -34.60
CA LYS A 170 -28.82 12.28 -35.05
C LYS A 170 -28.17 12.79 -36.33
N LYS A 171 -26.85 12.73 -36.43
CA LYS A 171 -26.13 13.17 -37.63
C LYS A 171 -26.34 12.26 -38.84
N LYS A 172 -26.59 10.96 -38.66
CA LYS A 172 -26.97 10.02 -39.74
C LYS A 172 -28.39 10.24 -40.22
N GLU A 173 -29.31 10.55 -39.33
CA GLU A 173 -30.74 10.77 -39.61
C GLU A 173 -31.00 12.12 -40.26
N ALA A 174 -30.07 13.05 -40.25
CA ALA A 174 -30.15 14.35 -40.87
C ALA A 174 -30.40 14.23 -42.39
N LYS A 175 -31.49 14.82 -42.86
CA LYS A 175 -31.99 14.71 -44.27
C LYS A 175 -31.23 15.59 -45.25
N SER A 176 -30.50 16.63 -44.77
CA SER A 176 -29.79 17.56 -45.63
C SER A 176 -28.36 17.80 -45.16
N LYS A 177 -27.51 18.31 -46.08
CA LYS A 177 -26.13 18.71 -45.75
C LYS A 177 -26.13 19.87 -44.75
N ALA A 178 -27.01 20.83 -44.90
CA ALA A 178 -27.17 21.98 -44.01
C ALA A 178 -27.55 21.55 -42.58
N GLU A 179 -28.38 20.53 -42.43
CA GLU A 179 -28.76 19.95 -41.12
C GLU A 179 -27.60 19.24 -40.45
N ARG A 180 -26.77 18.47 -41.20
CA ARG A 180 -25.57 17.82 -40.71
C ARG A 180 -24.50 18.83 -40.25
N GLU A 181 -24.40 19.96 -40.94
CA GLU A 181 -23.49 21.05 -40.58
C GLU A 181 -23.93 21.75 -39.29
N ARG A 182 -25.24 21.93 -39.09
CA ARG A 182 -25.83 22.47 -37.84
C ARG A 182 -25.58 21.56 -36.63
N ILE A 183 -25.67 20.24 -36.78
CA ILE A 183 -25.34 19.27 -35.73
C ILE A 183 -23.88 19.35 -35.33
N GLY A 184 -22.99 19.70 -36.27
CA GLY A 184 -21.58 19.95 -36.00
C GLY A 184 -20.78 18.71 -35.61
N LYS A 185 -19.67 18.93 -34.93
CA LYS A 185 -18.85 17.89 -34.27
C LYS A 185 -19.35 17.69 -32.85
N TRP A 186 -19.28 16.46 -32.37
CA TRP A 186 -19.52 16.20 -30.95
C TRP A 186 -18.43 16.83 -30.10
N GLU A 187 -18.82 17.57 -29.09
CA GLU A 187 -17.91 18.17 -28.11
C GLU A 187 -18.35 17.76 -26.71
N PRO A 188 -17.43 17.27 -25.87
CA PRO A 188 -17.76 16.91 -24.50
C PRO A 188 -18.04 18.16 -23.66
N GLU A 189 -18.99 18.04 -22.74
CA GLU A 189 -19.24 19.06 -21.73
C GLU A 189 -17.99 19.27 -20.86
N ARG A 190 -17.60 20.53 -20.67
CA ARG A 190 -16.46 20.92 -19.82
C ARG A 190 -16.97 21.53 -18.53
N MET A 191 -16.33 21.12 -17.44
CA MET A 191 -16.57 21.72 -16.13
C MET A 191 -15.82 23.08 -16.01
N GLU A 192 -16.06 23.81 -14.92
CA GLU A 192 -15.51 25.13 -14.65
C GLU A 192 -13.96 25.20 -14.75
N ASN A 193 -13.28 24.10 -14.46
CA ASN A 193 -11.84 23.98 -14.57
C ASN A 193 -11.32 23.60 -15.98
N GLY A 194 -12.22 23.55 -16.99
CA GLY A 194 -11.93 23.20 -18.38
C GLY A 194 -11.75 21.70 -18.65
N GLU A 195 -11.82 20.83 -17.64
CA GLU A 195 -11.77 19.39 -17.80
C GLU A 195 -13.15 18.80 -18.06
N THR A 196 -13.20 17.64 -18.74
CA THR A 196 -14.45 16.87 -18.83
C THR A 196 -14.63 16.02 -17.57
N LEU A 197 -15.88 15.62 -17.27
CA LEU A 197 -16.16 14.79 -16.10
C LEU A 197 -15.38 13.46 -16.10
N PRO A 198 -15.24 12.71 -17.22
CA PRO A 198 -14.36 11.56 -17.30
C PRO A 198 -12.89 11.86 -16.95
N GLN A 199 -12.36 13.02 -17.38
CA GLN A 199 -11.00 13.45 -17.05
C GLN A 199 -10.86 13.72 -15.55
N ILE A 200 -11.83 14.42 -14.93
CA ILE A 200 -11.84 14.69 -13.49
C ILE A 200 -11.81 13.40 -12.71
N VAL A 201 -12.71 12.45 -12.97
CA VAL A 201 -12.77 11.18 -12.23
C VAL A 201 -11.49 10.35 -12.44
N SER A 202 -10.95 10.30 -13.65
CA SER A 202 -9.73 9.55 -13.95
C SER A 202 -8.51 10.12 -13.22
N ARG A 203 -8.35 11.44 -13.22
CA ARG A 203 -7.21 12.15 -12.61
C ARG A 203 -7.31 12.29 -11.09
N SER A 204 -8.46 11.93 -10.51
CA SER A 204 -8.71 12.08 -9.07
C SER A 204 -8.11 10.98 -8.20
N LYS A 205 -7.52 9.92 -8.77
CA LYS A 205 -6.89 8.85 -7.99
C LYS A 205 -5.93 9.40 -6.92
N HIS A 206 -5.00 10.27 -7.31
CA HIS A 206 -4.02 10.85 -6.39
C HIS A 206 -4.60 11.87 -5.40
N ILE A 207 -5.82 12.35 -5.65
CA ILE A 207 -6.55 13.23 -4.73
C ILE A 207 -7.13 12.42 -3.59
N ILE A 208 -7.89 11.37 -3.91
CA ILE A 208 -8.59 10.55 -2.92
C ILE A 208 -7.67 9.67 -2.07
N LEU A 209 -6.44 9.40 -2.53
CA LEU A 209 -5.41 8.68 -1.77
C LEU A 209 -4.54 9.59 -0.89
N LYS A 210 -4.82 10.89 -0.89
CA LYS A 210 -4.02 11.89 -0.19
C LYS A 210 -4.89 12.67 0.78
N HIS A 211 -4.37 12.95 1.96
CA HIS A 211 -5.07 13.79 2.92
C HIS A 211 -5.31 15.19 2.34
N TRP A 212 -6.50 15.74 2.53
CA TRP A 212 -6.95 17.01 1.95
C TRP A 212 -6.02 18.19 2.26
N SER A 213 -5.38 18.22 3.45
CA SER A 213 -4.42 19.26 3.83
C SER A 213 -3.15 19.31 2.96
N LYS A 214 -2.90 18.25 2.19
CA LYS A 214 -1.74 18.14 1.30
C LYS A 214 -2.10 18.39 -0.17
N TRP A 215 -3.33 18.82 -0.48
CA TRP A 215 -3.73 19.15 -1.83
C TRP A 215 -3.19 20.51 -2.25
N ASN A 216 -2.69 20.60 -3.48
CA ASN A 216 -2.44 21.89 -4.13
C ASN A 216 -3.74 22.53 -4.66
N GLU A 217 -3.70 23.77 -5.13
CA GLU A 217 -4.90 24.49 -5.58
C GLU A 217 -5.63 23.77 -6.73
N GLN A 218 -4.90 23.24 -7.72
CA GLN A 218 -5.53 22.48 -8.81
C GLN A 218 -6.23 21.21 -8.30
N GLN A 219 -5.65 20.55 -7.30
CA GLN A 219 -6.27 19.37 -6.68
C GLN A 219 -7.51 19.74 -5.88
N LYS A 220 -7.51 20.88 -5.18
CA LYS A 220 -8.68 21.39 -4.46
C LYS A 220 -9.84 21.71 -5.40
N THR A 221 -9.57 22.43 -6.49
CA THR A 221 -10.58 22.75 -7.51
C THR A 221 -11.19 21.49 -8.11
N ARG A 222 -10.32 20.52 -8.49
CA ARG A 222 -10.79 19.22 -9.04
C ARG A 222 -11.58 18.42 -8.01
N ALA A 223 -11.16 18.42 -6.75
CA ALA A 223 -11.86 17.74 -5.66
C ALA A 223 -13.24 18.34 -5.41
N ALA A 224 -13.36 19.66 -5.43
CA ALA A 224 -14.65 20.35 -5.27
C ALA A 224 -15.67 19.89 -6.33
N ILE A 225 -15.28 19.91 -7.61
CA ILE A 225 -16.15 19.44 -8.70
C ILE A 225 -16.47 17.95 -8.57
N LEU A 226 -15.44 17.12 -8.24
CA LEU A 226 -15.62 15.68 -8.08
C LEU A 226 -16.65 15.37 -6.99
N PHE A 227 -16.54 15.99 -5.84
CA PHE A 227 -17.37 15.70 -4.68
C PHE A 227 -18.78 16.33 -4.79
N ASP A 228 -18.93 17.44 -5.51
CA ASP A 228 -20.23 17.97 -5.89
C ASP A 228 -21.00 16.96 -6.76
N LYS A 229 -20.35 16.42 -7.78
CA LYS A 229 -20.96 15.43 -8.69
C LYS A 229 -21.16 14.06 -8.06
N PHE A 230 -20.33 13.69 -7.07
CA PHE A 230 -20.36 12.37 -6.42
C PHE A 230 -20.32 12.48 -4.89
N PRO A 231 -21.41 12.93 -4.22
CA PRO A 231 -21.44 13.10 -2.76
C PRO A 231 -21.10 11.81 -1.98
N LYS A 232 -21.49 10.64 -2.51
CA LYS A 232 -21.11 9.35 -1.88
C LYS A 232 -19.61 9.06 -1.95
N LEU A 233 -18.90 9.58 -2.95
CA LEU A 233 -17.43 9.47 -2.98
C LEU A 233 -16.79 10.37 -1.91
N LEU A 234 -17.34 11.55 -1.65
CA LEU A 234 -16.93 12.42 -0.55
C LEU A 234 -17.12 11.72 0.80
N GLU A 235 -18.28 11.09 1.02
CA GLU A 235 -18.58 10.35 2.25
C GLU A 235 -17.56 9.22 2.48
N GLY A 236 -17.31 8.39 1.46
CA GLY A 236 -16.30 7.33 1.53
C GLY A 236 -14.88 7.87 1.75
N TYR A 237 -14.51 8.97 1.08
CA TYR A 237 -13.24 9.65 1.32
C TYR A 237 -13.12 10.16 2.76
N SER A 238 -14.18 10.75 3.29
CA SER A 238 -14.22 11.27 4.67
C SER A 238 -14.01 10.15 5.70
N LEU A 239 -14.62 8.98 5.49
CA LEU A 239 -14.42 7.81 6.34
C LEU A 239 -12.96 7.32 6.30
N SER A 240 -12.30 7.36 5.14
CA SER A 240 -10.87 7.04 5.00
C SER A 240 -9.98 8.04 5.74
N MET A 241 -10.31 9.33 5.67
CA MET A 241 -9.55 10.37 6.39
C MET A 241 -9.74 10.28 7.89
N LYS A 242 -10.96 10.00 8.38
CA LYS A 242 -11.23 9.74 9.81
C LYS A 242 -10.37 8.61 10.35
N LEU A 243 -10.26 7.49 9.62
CA LEU A 243 -9.37 6.40 10.00
C LEU A 243 -7.92 6.86 10.12
N THR A 244 -7.46 7.64 9.13
CA THR A 244 -6.11 8.21 9.11
C THR A 244 -5.88 9.12 10.33
N ASP A 245 -6.85 9.94 10.70
CA ASP A 245 -6.77 10.84 11.85
C ASP A 245 -6.76 10.07 13.18
N ILE A 246 -7.53 8.98 13.30
CA ILE A 246 -7.48 8.09 14.48
C ILE A 246 -6.06 7.54 14.65
N PHE A 247 -5.43 7.05 13.59
CA PHE A 247 -4.07 6.53 13.64
C PHE A 247 -3.01 7.62 13.88
N ASN A 248 -3.24 8.86 13.45
CA ASN A 248 -2.32 9.97 13.67
C ASN A 248 -2.42 10.58 15.07
N LYS A 249 -3.61 10.52 15.67
CA LYS A 249 -3.85 11.05 17.01
C LYS A 249 -3.05 10.25 18.04
N LYS A 250 -2.32 10.94 18.91
CA LYS A 250 -1.61 10.34 20.05
C LYS A 250 -2.59 10.02 21.17
N SER A 251 -3.47 9.04 20.96
CA SER A 251 -4.43 8.55 21.96
C SER A 251 -3.94 7.27 22.61
N GLY A 252 -4.37 7.00 23.84
CA GLY A 252 -4.18 5.71 24.49
C GLY A 252 -5.06 4.62 23.85
N PRO A 253 -4.83 3.33 24.18
CA PRO A 253 -5.52 2.20 23.57
C PRO A 253 -7.04 2.24 23.76
N ASP A 254 -7.53 2.65 24.92
CA ASP A 254 -8.97 2.70 25.21
C ASP A 254 -9.68 3.80 24.40
N GLU A 255 -9.08 4.99 24.30
CA GLU A 255 -9.59 6.05 23.44
C GLU A 255 -9.57 5.64 21.97
N ALA A 256 -8.50 4.99 21.53
CA ALA A 256 -8.39 4.50 20.17
C ALA A 256 -9.46 3.44 19.87
N ARG A 257 -9.70 2.50 20.81
CA ARG A 257 -10.75 1.49 20.69
C ARG A 257 -12.13 2.13 20.54
N LEU A 258 -12.45 3.13 21.35
CA LEU A 258 -13.71 3.86 21.25
C LEU A 258 -13.87 4.59 19.91
N ASN A 259 -12.81 5.28 19.46
CA ASN A 259 -12.82 6.01 18.19
C ASN A 259 -12.93 5.06 16.98
N LEU A 260 -12.25 3.91 17.01
CA LEU A 260 -12.38 2.88 15.99
C LEU A 260 -13.77 2.24 15.97
N ALA A 261 -14.40 2.01 17.15
CA ALA A 261 -15.76 1.49 17.22
C ALA A 261 -16.78 2.48 16.63
N ARG A 262 -16.64 3.78 16.90
CA ARG A 262 -17.49 4.83 16.30
C ARG A 262 -17.30 4.89 14.80
N TRP A 263 -16.05 4.86 14.33
CA TRP A 263 -15.72 4.83 12.91
C TRP A 263 -16.29 3.58 12.23
N TYR A 264 -16.19 2.41 12.86
CA TYR A 264 -16.75 1.15 12.37
C TYR A 264 -18.25 1.27 12.11
N ASN A 265 -19.02 1.79 13.10
CA ASN A 265 -20.45 2.01 12.97
C ASN A 265 -20.82 3.00 11.85
N GLU A 266 -19.98 4.02 11.59
CA GLU A 266 -20.17 4.95 10.47
C GLU A 266 -19.94 4.26 9.12
N VAL A 267 -18.93 3.40 9.02
CA VAL A 267 -18.65 2.61 7.80
C VAL A 267 -19.77 1.60 7.55
N GLU A 268 -20.28 0.95 8.59
CA GLU A 268 -21.41 0.02 8.50
C GLU A 268 -22.66 0.72 7.95
N LYS A 269 -22.98 1.93 8.47
CA LYS A 269 -24.10 2.75 7.97
C LYS A 269 -23.94 3.22 6.54
N PHE A 270 -22.71 3.37 6.08
CA PHE A 270 -22.41 3.75 4.68
C PHE A 270 -22.80 2.65 3.69
N ASP A 271 -22.72 1.38 4.11
CA ASP A 271 -23.24 0.17 3.45
C ASP A 271 -22.86 0.03 1.95
N TYR A 272 -21.58 0.17 1.65
CA TYR A 272 -21.03 -0.14 0.34
C TYR A 272 -20.19 -1.43 0.42
N MET A 273 -20.40 -2.35 -0.50
CA MET A 273 -19.77 -3.67 -0.52
C MET A 273 -18.23 -3.62 -0.38
N GLU A 274 -17.60 -2.62 -0.99
CA GLU A 274 -16.15 -2.44 -0.91
C GLU A 274 -15.69 -2.08 0.51
N PHE A 275 -16.52 -1.35 1.25
CA PHE A 275 -16.27 -0.91 2.62
C PHE A 275 -16.63 -2.00 3.62
N ASN A 276 -17.65 -2.81 3.36
CA ASN A 276 -18.02 -3.95 4.20
C ASN A 276 -16.87 -4.95 4.32
N LYS A 277 -16.12 -5.19 3.24
CA LYS A 277 -14.89 -6.02 3.28
C LYS A 277 -13.80 -5.46 4.20
N VAL A 278 -13.72 -4.15 4.34
CA VAL A 278 -12.82 -3.51 5.30
C VAL A 278 -13.28 -3.81 6.72
N LEU A 279 -14.58 -3.74 7.00
CA LEU A 279 -15.16 -4.07 8.31
C LEU A 279 -14.90 -5.53 8.70
N ASP A 280 -15.06 -6.48 7.77
CA ASP A 280 -14.72 -7.89 8.00
C ASP A 280 -13.26 -8.06 8.45
N THR A 281 -12.34 -7.36 7.77
CA THR A 281 -10.92 -7.39 8.12
C THR A 281 -10.68 -6.77 9.50
N PHE A 282 -11.33 -5.65 9.82
CA PHE A 282 -11.23 -5.02 11.13
C PHE A 282 -11.76 -5.92 12.24
N SER A 283 -12.88 -6.59 12.04
CA SER A 283 -13.45 -7.55 13.01
C SER A 283 -12.48 -8.69 13.29
N ASN A 284 -11.91 -9.27 12.24
CA ASN A 284 -10.98 -10.42 12.35
C ASN A 284 -9.64 -10.04 12.99
N HIS A 285 -9.22 -8.78 12.90
CA HIS A 285 -7.90 -8.31 13.35
C HIS A 285 -7.96 -7.22 14.43
N SER A 286 -9.13 -7.03 15.08
CA SER A 286 -9.37 -5.94 16.03
C SER A 286 -8.31 -5.85 17.14
N THR A 287 -7.97 -6.97 17.77
CA THR A 287 -6.95 -7.03 18.82
C THR A 287 -5.57 -6.60 18.32
N THR A 288 -5.14 -7.11 17.17
CA THR A 288 -3.80 -6.83 16.63
C THR A 288 -3.69 -5.41 16.07
N ILE A 289 -4.81 -4.82 15.62
CA ILE A 289 -4.90 -3.41 15.26
C ILE A 289 -4.80 -2.51 16.49
N ILE A 290 -5.50 -2.86 17.60
CA ILE A 290 -5.45 -2.10 18.86
C ILE A 290 -4.05 -2.15 19.48
N ASN A 291 -3.33 -3.26 19.37
CA ASN A 291 -1.96 -3.39 19.87
C ASN A 291 -1.02 -2.31 19.28
N TYR A 292 -1.30 -1.78 18.08
CA TYR A 292 -0.56 -0.65 17.54
C TYR A 292 -0.59 0.60 18.44
N PHE A 293 -1.72 0.86 19.11
CA PHE A 293 -1.87 2.05 19.98
C PHE A 293 -1.26 1.85 21.36
N GLU A 294 -1.07 0.61 21.80
CA GLU A 294 -0.37 0.28 23.04
C GLU A 294 1.16 0.38 22.86
N GLU A 295 1.66 -0.04 21.71
CA GLU A 295 3.09 -0.23 21.42
C GLU A 295 3.61 0.75 20.36
N ARG A 296 3.13 2.00 20.35
CA ARG A 296 3.61 3.02 19.39
C ARG A 296 5.11 3.19 19.46
N LEU A 297 5.79 2.61 18.48
CA LEU A 297 7.26 2.62 18.33
C LEU A 297 7.69 3.60 17.25
#